data_b3966ba652fa0b62aa9ebc3232821efd
#
_entry.id   b3966ba652fa0b62aa9ebc3232821efd
#
_cell.length_a   1.000
_cell.length_b   1.000
_cell.length_c   1.000
_cell.angle_alpha   90.00
_cell.angle_beta   90.00
_cell.angle_gamma   90.00
#
_symmetry.space_group_name_H-M   'P 1'
#
loop_
_entity.id
_entity.type
_entity.pdbx_description
1 polymer ?
#
loop_
_entity_poly.entity_id
_entity_poly.type
_entity_poly.pdbx_seq_one_letter_code
_entity_poly.pdbx_strand_id
1 'polypeptide(L)'
;MESSTADEREDVQKKTFAKWINSQLVKNNKPPVQDLVQELRDGEVLLALLEILTAQRYRRERGRMRVHQLNNANAALRALEAAGVRLVNISGADIVDGNAKLILGTLSLLQSPSPLP
;
A
#
# COMPACT_ATOMS: atom_id res chain seq x y z
N MET A 1 0.84 28.89 12.33
CA MET A 1 0.84 28.25 12.17
C MET A 1 1.20 27.33 12.15
N GLU A 2 1.07 27.03 12.10
CA GLU A 2 1.34 26.15 12.24
C GLU A 2 1.32 25.11 11.54
N SER A 3 2.13 24.79 10.76
CA SER A 3 1.92 23.53 10.16
C SER A 3 1.68 22.52 11.23
N SER A 4 0.71 21.72 11.02
CA SER A 4 0.39 20.78 12.05
C SER A 4 1.45 19.69 12.12
N THR A 5 1.71 19.23 13.32
CA THR A 5 2.60 18.11 13.55
C THR A 5 2.16 16.89 12.75
N ALA A 6 0.85 16.75 12.54
CA ALA A 6 0.30 15.63 11.78
C ALA A 6 0.80 15.63 10.33
N ASP A 7 0.88 16.81 9.70
CA ASP A 7 1.38 16.91 8.34
C ASP A 7 2.85 16.53 8.26
N GLU A 8 3.63 16.95 9.24
CA GLU A 8 5.05 16.59 9.28
C GLU A 8 5.23 15.09 9.45
N ARG A 9 4.44 14.46 10.31
CA ARG A 9 4.51 13.03 10.50
C ARG A 9 4.13 12.30 9.24
N GLU A 10 3.10 12.78 8.55
CA GLU A 10 2.66 12.17 7.31
C GLU A 10 3.75 12.21 6.26
N ASP A 11 4.44 13.36 6.14
CA ASP A 11 5.54 13.48 5.18
C ASP A 11 6.68 12.54 5.53
N VAL A 12 7.03 12.44 6.79
CA VAL A 12 8.08 11.54 7.24
C VAL A 12 7.69 10.10 6.98
N GLN A 13 6.43 9.75 7.26
CA GLN A 13 5.96 8.40 7.01
C GLN A 13 5.97 8.06 5.53
N LYS A 14 5.55 9.00 4.68
CA LYS A 14 5.59 8.78 3.23
C LYS A 14 6.99 8.46 2.75
N LYS A 15 7.97 9.22 3.21
CA LYS A 15 9.36 9.00 2.81
C LYS A 15 9.88 7.67 3.32
N THR A 16 9.56 7.35 4.57
CA THR A 16 10.01 6.11 5.18
C THR A 16 9.43 4.90 4.47
N PHE A 17 8.11 4.93 4.23
CA PHE A 17 7.46 3.81 3.56
C PHE A 17 7.88 3.70 2.10
N ALA A 18 8.05 4.84 1.42
CA ALA A 18 8.51 4.81 0.04
C ALA A 18 9.89 4.17 -0.07
N LYS A 19 10.76 4.49 0.87
CA LYS A 19 12.09 3.93 0.90
C LYS A 19 12.04 2.41 1.08
N TRP A 20 11.23 1.96 2.02
CA TRP A 20 11.08 0.55 2.29
C TRP A 20 10.48 -0.19 1.10
N ILE A 21 9.38 0.35 0.55
CA ILE A 21 8.72 -0.25 -0.60
C ILE A 21 9.66 -0.31 -1.80
N ASN A 22 10.38 0.79 -2.06
CA ASN A 22 11.30 0.84 -3.19
C ASN A 22 12.44 -0.16 -3.02
N SER A 23 12.89 -0.37 -1.79
CA SER A 23 13.89 -1.39 -1.51
C SER A 23 13.39 -2.76 -1.95
N GLN A 24 12.13 -3.07 -1.64
CA GLN A 24 11.55 -4.35 -2.03
C GLN A 24 11.35 -4.45 -3.55
N LEU A 25 10.86 -3.37 -4.15
CA LEU A 25 10.57 -3.36 -5.58
C LEU A 25 11.85 -3.51 -6.41
N VAL A 26 12.88 -2.75 -6.06
CA VAL A 26 14.12 -2.77 -6.81
C VAL A 26 14.81 -4.13 -6.70
N LYS A 27 14.77 -4.74 -5.53
CA LYS A 27 15.33 -6.08 -5.36
C LYS A 27 14.69 -7.10 -6.28
N ASN A 28 13.45 -6.86 -6.68
CA ASN A 28 12.69 -7.78 -7.49
C ASN A 28 12.51 -7.29 -8.92
N ASN A 29 13.38 -6.38 -9.35
CA ASN A 29 13.41 -5.87 -10.72
C ASN A 29 12.14 -5.13 -11.10
N LYS A 30 11.53 -4.44 -10.15
CA LYS A 30 10.35 -3.63 -10.39
C LYS A 30 10.71 -2.16 -10.22
N PRO A 31 10.05 -1.26 -10.97
CA PRO A 31 10.37 0.16 -10.88
C PRO A 31 9.96 0.74 -9.53
N PRO A 32 10.78 1.64 -8.98
CA PRO A 32 10.45 2.28 -7.71
C PRO A 32 9.32 3.30 -7.86
N VAL A 33 8.61 3.54 -6.75
CA VAL A 33 7.56 4.56 -6.74
C VAL A 33 8.18 5.90 -6.39
N GLN A 34 7.63 6.98 -6.96
CA GLN A 34 8.08 8.33 -6.66
C GLN A 34 7.09 9.04 -5.74
N ASP A 35 5.80 8.95 -6.05
CA ASP A 35 4.75 9.48 -5.21
C ASP A 35 3.97 8.32 -4.62
N LEU A 36 4.27 7.99 -3.38
CA LEU A 36 3.75 6.79 -2.76
C LEU A 36 2.22 6.70 -2.81
N VAL A 37 1.55 7.75 -2.34
CA VAL A 37 0.09 7.70 -2.25
C VAL A 37 -0.54 7.62 -3.63
N GLN A 38 -0.07 8.44 -4.57
CA GLN A 38 -0.65 8.46 -5.91
C GLN A 38 -0.44 7.14 -6.64
N GLU A 39 0.71 6.54 -6.47
CA GLU A 39 1.03 5.31 -7.20
C GLU A 39 0.40 4.07 -6.59
N LEU A 40 -0.02 4.15 -5.32
CA LEU A 40 -0.73 3.03 -4.71
C LEU A 40 -2.22 3.01 -5.04
N ARG A 41 -2.74 4.07 -5.62
CA ARG A 41 -4.17 4.23 -5.82
C ARG A 41 -4.81 3.18 -6.71
N ASP A 42 -4.10 2.69 -7.70
CA ASP A 42 -4.67 1.69 -8.60
C ASP A 42 -4.56 0.26 -8.06
N GLY A 43 -3.96 0.08 -6.91
CA GLY A 43 -3.82 -1.22 -6.27
C GLY A 43 -2.70 -2.08 -6.82
N GLU A 44 -2.09 -1.71 -7.94
CA GLU A 44 -1.09 -2.57 -8.57
C GLU A 44 0.21 -2.65 -7.77
N VAL A 45 0.67 -1.52 -7.25
CA VAL A 45 1.90 -1.53 -6.46
C VAL A 45 1.70 -2.33 -5.17
N LEU A 46 0.52 -2.20 -4.55
CA LEU A 46 0.22 -2.99 -3.37
C LEU A 46 0.23 -4.47 -3.68
N LEU A 47 -0.39 -4.87 -4.80
CA LEU A 47 -0.37 -6.27 -5.18
C LEU A 47 1.04 -6.76 -5.47
N ALA A 48 1.85 -5.94 -6.14
CA ALA A 48 3.23 -6.30 -6.41
C ALA A 48 4.02 -6.49 -5.12
N LEU A 49 3.83 -5.58 -4.18
CA LEU A 49 4.50 -5.67 -2.88
C LEU A 49 4.07 -6.94 -2.15
N LEU A 50 2.78 -7.24 -2.17
CA LEU A 50 2.28 -8.44 -1.51
C LEU A 50 2.81 -9.71 -2.16
N GLU A 51 2.95 -9.71 -3.49
CA GLU A 51 3.54 -10.84 -4.18
C GLU A 51 4.95 -11.10 -3.70
N ILE A 52 5.71 -10.04 -3.49
CA ILE A 52 7.06 -10.16 -2.97
C ILE A 52 7.07 -10.72 -1.54
N LEU A 53 6.21 -10.16 -0.69
CA LEU A 53 6.21 -10.50 0.72
C LEU A 53 5.63 -11.89 1.01
N THR A 54 4.68 -12.34 0.22
CA THR A 54 4.02 -13.61 0.45
C THR A 54 4.50 -14.70 -0.49
N ALA A 55 5.33 -14.37 -1.46
CA ALA A 55 5.80 -15.30 -2.49
C ALA A 55 4.64 -15.94 -3.26
N GLN A 56 3.54 -15.23 -3.40
CA GLN A 56 2.38 -15.66 -4.15
C GLN A 56 2.11 -14.71 -5.30
N ARG A 57 1.33 -15.16 -6.26
CA ARG A 57 0.92 -14.31 -7.37
C ARG A 57 -0.53 -13.92 -7.22
N TYR A 58 -0.83 -12.68 -7.54
CA TYR A 58 -2.19 -12.16 -7.45
C TYR A 58 -2.62 -11.63 -8.81
N ARG A 59 -3.83 -11.98 -9.17
CA ARG A 59 -4.42 -11.50 -10.40
C ARG A 59 -4.77 -10.03 -10.26
N ARG A 60 -4.56 -9.27 -11.33
CA ARG A 60 -4.91 -7.85 -11.32
C ARG A 60 -5.60 -7.49 -12.62
N GLU A 61 -6.48 -6.51 -12.54
CA GLU A 61 -7.15 -5.98 -13.71
C GLU A 61 -6.30 -4.86 -14.30
N ARG A 62 -6.23 -4.83 -15.61
CA ARG A 62 -5.35 -3.88 -16.29
C ARG A 62 -6.08 -2.68 -16.85
N GLY A 63 -7.40 -2.62 -16.67
CA GLY A 63 -8.17 -1.47 -17.13
C GLY A 63 -7.84 -0.24 -16.30
N ARG A 64 -8.16 0.92 -16.86
CA ARG A 64 -7.88 2.20 -16.19
C ARG A 64 -9.12 2.81 -15.56
N MET A 65 -10.25 2.14 -15.67
CA MET A 65 -11.48 2.64 -15.08
C MET A 65 -11.44 2.45 -13.57
N ARG A 66 -12.23 3.26 -12.88
CA ARG A 66 -12.29 3.19 -11.43
C ARG A 66 -12.64 1.80 -10.93
N VAL A 67 -13.53 1.08 -11.64
CA VAL A 67 -13.92 -0.26 -11.22
C VAL A 67 -12.72 -1.20 -11.22
N HIS A 68 -11.81 -1.06 -12.18
CA HIS A 68 -10.61 -1.90 -12.22
C HIS A 68 -9.68 -1.58 -11.07
N GLN A 69 -9.52 -0.30 -10.78
CA GLN A 69 -8.70 0.13 -9.66
C GLN A 69 -9.28 -0.35 -8.34
N LEU A 70 -10.59 -0.24 -8.18
CA LEU A 70 -11.26 -0.72 -6.97
C LEU A 70 -11.08 -2.23 -6.80
N ASN A 71 -11.20 -2.98 -7.88
CA ASN A 71 -11.04 -4.43 -7.81
C ASN A 71 -9.61 -4.80 -7.41
N ASN A 72 -8.63 -4.10 -7.94
CA ASN A 72 -7.24 -4.35 -7.57
C ASN A 72 -6.98 -3.97 -6.11
N ALA A 73 -7.49 -2.82 -5.68
CA ALA A 73 -7.31 -2.39 -4.31
C ALA A 73 -7.98 -3.36 -3.33
N ASN A 74 -9.19 -3.80 -3.65
CA ASN A 74 -9.90 -4.75 -2.81
C ASN A 74 -9.19 -6.10 -2.77
N ALA A 75 -8.62 -6.52 -3.90
CA ALA A 75 -7.85 -7.76 -3.94
C ALA A 75 -6.63 -7.66 -3.02
N ALA A 76 -5.96 -6.50 -3.04
CA ALA A 76 -4.81 -6.28 -2.17
C ALA A 76 -5.21 -6.34 -0.69
N LEU A 77 -6.35 -5.72 -0.34
CA LEU A 77 -6.81 -5.75 1.03
C LEU A 77 -7.17 -7.17 1.48
N ARG A 78 -7.81 -7.93 0.60
CA ARG A 78 -8.13 -9.32 0.93
C ARG A 78 -6.86 -10.16 1.11
N ALA A 79 -5.85 -9.90 0.28
CA ALA A 79 -4.59 -10.60 0.40
C ALA A 79 -3.89 -10.27 1.72
N LEU A 80 -3.97 -9.00 2.15
CA LEU A 80 -3.43 -8.60 3.43
C LEU A 80 -4.11 -9.34 4.58
N GLU A 81 -5.43 -9.42 4.53
CA GLU A 81 -6.17 -10.13 5.57
C GLU A 81 -5.82 -11.61 5.58
N ALA A 82 -5.70 -12.21 4.40
CA ALA A 82 -5.32 -13.61 4.30
C ALA A 82 -3.91 -13.86 4.85
N ALA A 83 -3.05 -12.84 4.79
CA ALA A 83 -1.71 -12.93 5.33
C ALA A 83 -1.65 -12.65 6.84
N GLY A 84 -2.78 -12.37 7.45
CA GLY A 84 -2.83 -12.16 8.87
C GLY A 84 -2.81 -10.70 9.31
N VAL A 85 -2.84 -9.76 8.39
CA VAL A 85 -2.85 -8.35 8.74
C VAL A 85 -4.27 -7.94 9.10
N ARG A 86 -4.42 -7.35 10.28
CA ARG A 86 -5.73 -6.91 10.74
C ARG A 86 -5.99 -5.49 10.25
N LEU A 87 -6.88 -5.37 9.27
CA LEU A 87 -7.22 -4.07 8.71
C LEU A 87 -8.29 -3.40 9.55
N VAL A 88 -8.19 -2.08 9.66
CA VAL A 88 -9.13 -1.28 10.45
C VAL A 88 -9.63 -0.13 9.60
N ASN A 89 -10.93 -0.12 9.33
CA ASN A 89 -11.61 1.00 8.69
C ASN A 89 -11.04 1.44 7.35
N ILE A 90 -10.51 0.50 6.56
CA ILE A 90 -10.02 0.85 5.24
C ILE A 90 -10.74 -0.01 4.19
N SER A 91 -11.08 0.62 3.08
CA SER A 91 -11.72 -0.05 1.94
C SER A 91 -10.93 0.23 0.68
N GLY A 92 -11.25 -0.51 -0.38
CA GLY A 92 -10.62 -0.25 -1.67
C GLY A 92 -10.84 1.18 -2.14
N ALA A 93 -12.02 1.74 -1.86
CA ALA A 93 -12.31 3.11 -2.24
C ALA A 93 -11.34 4.09 -1.57
N ASP A 94 -10.98 3.85 -0.33
CA ASP A 94 -10.02 4.72 0.37
C ASP A 94 -8.67 4.73 -0.34
N ILE A 95 -8.26 3.59 -0.87
CA ILE A 95 -7.00 3.50 -1.59
C ILE A 95 -7.10 4.23 -2.93
N VAL A 96 -8.17 3.97 -3.68
CA VAL A 96 -8.36 4.57 -4.98
C VAL A 96 -8.51 6.09 -4.88
N ASP A 97 -9.16 6.55 -3.82
CA ASP A 97 -9.36 7.99 -3.60
C ASP A 97 -8.11 8.67 -3.04
N GLY A 98 -7.08 7.90 -2.70
CA GLY A 98 -5.83 8.47 -2.23
C GLY A 98 -5.89 8.98 -0.80
N ASN A 99 -6.61 8.28 0.07
CA ASN A 99 -6.71 8.66 1.46
C ASN A 99 -5.38 8.34 2.16
N ALA A 100 -4.49 9.32 2.19
CA ALA A 100 -3.13 9.12 2.67
C ALA A 100 -3.08 8.56 4.08
N LYS A 101 -3.91 9.06 4.96
CA LYS A 101 -3.90 8.63 6.35
C LYS A 101 -4.19 7.14 6.49
N LEU A 102 -5.21 6.67 5.78
CA LEU A 102 -5.58 5.26 5.84
C LEU A 102 -4.57 4.38 5.11
N ILE A 103 -4.06 4.86 3.98
CA ILE A 103 -3.03 4.13 3.24
C ILE A 103 -1.78 3.96 4.09
N LEU A 104 -1.32 5.04 4.70
CA LEU A 104 -0.12 4.98 5.54
C LEU A 104 -0.35 4.10 6.77
N GLY A 105 -1.55 4.15 7.34
CA GLY A 105 -1.89 3.26 8.44
C GLY A 105 -1.80 1.79 8.05
N THR A 106 -2.29 1.46 6.86
CA THR A 106 -2.23 0.10 6.36
C THR A 106 -0.78 -0.34 6.14
N LEU A 107 0.03 0.54 5.56
CA LEU A 107 1.45 0.24 5.34
C LEU A 107 2.18 0.06 6.67
N SER A 108 1.79 0.81 7.68
CA SER A 108 2.36 0.66 9.01
C SER A 108 2.10 -0.74 9.55
N LEU A 109 0.89 -1.24 9.37
CA LEU A 109 0.55 -2.60 9.80
C LEU A 109 1.36 -3.63 9.03
N LEU A 110 1.55 -3.40 7.74
CA LEU A 110 2.28 -4.32 6.88
C LEU A 110 3.75 -4.37 7.23
N GLN A 111 4.33 -3.22 7.55
CA GLN A 111 5.76 -3.11 7.85
C GLN A 111 6.10 -3.55 9.27
N SER A 112 5.14 -3.57 10.17
CA SER A 112 5.40 -3.95 11.54
C SER A 112 6.09 -5.30 11.61
N PRO A 113 7.08 -5.43 12.47
CA PRO A 113 7.67 -6.75 12.67
C PRO A 113 6.54 -7.67 13.12
N SER A 114 6.48 -8.80 12.48
CA SER A 114 5.40 -9.70 12.77
C SER A 114 5.43 -10.11 14.22
N PRO A 115 4.36 -9.89 14.96
CA PRO A 115 4.29 -10.41 16.31
C PRO A 115 4.06 -11.90 16.33
N LEU A 116 3.84 -12.44 15.17
CA LEU A 116 3.55 -13.85 15.06
C LEU A 116 4.81 -14.65 15.22
N PRO A 117 4.71 -15.64 15.99
CA PRO A 117 5.81 -16.58 16.08
C PRO A 117 6.03 -17.26 14.76
#